data_6cc4e3daeff52d2895f2077e28585180
#
_entry.id   6cc4e3daeff52d2895f2077e28585180
#
_cell.length_a   1.000
_cell.length_b   1.000
_cell.length_c   1.000
_cell.angle_alpha   90.00
_cell.angle_beta   90.00
_cell.angle_gamma   90.00
#
_symmetry.space_group_name_H-M   'P 1'
#
loop_
_entity.id
_entity.type
_entity.pdbx_description
1 polymer ?
#
loop_
_entity_poly.entity_id
_entity_poly.type
_entity_poly.pdbx_seq_one_letter_code
_entity_poly.pdbx_strand_id
1 'polypeptide(L)'
;MKRSELFTKTTKTVPADEASLNAKLLIRAGYVHKEMAGVYAYLPLGLRVMEKIKQIVREEMNTVGGQELLMTNLQPKAVWQTTGRWDDQLVDIWFKTKLQAGDEEVGLAWSHEEPIMNMLREHVHSYKDLPVAVYQFQTKLRNELRAKS
;
A
#
# COMPACT_ATOMS: atom_id res chain seq x y z
N MET A 1 21.86 16.15 -5.58
CA MET A 1 20.89 16.77 -6.49
C MET A 1 20.55 18.15 -5.95
N LYS A 2 20.75 19.18 -6.71
CA LYS A 2 20.43 20.56 -6.33
C LYS A 2 18.93 20.81 -6.56
N ARG A 3 18.33 21.70 -5.76
CA ARG A 3 16.91 22.07 -5.92
C ARG A 3 16.62 22.67 -7.30
N SER A 4 17.58 23.37 -7.89
CA SER A 4 17.48 23.95 -9.23
C SER A 4 17.38 22.90 -10.36
N GLU A 5 17.82 21.68 -10.10
CA GLU A 5 17.83 20.56 -11.06
C GLU A 5 16.55 19.73 -10.98
N LEU A 6 15.68 19.97 -9.99
CA LEU A 6 14.40 19.29 -9.88
C LEU A 6 13.46 19.75 -11.00
N PHE A 7 12.81 18.80 -11.68
CA PHE A 7 11.77 19.11 -12.65
C PHE A 7 10.50 19.67 -11.99
N THR A 8 10.25 19.29 -10.73
CA THR A 8 9.09 19.73 -9.95
C THR A 8 9.28 21.16 -9.44
N LYS A 9 8.23 21.96 -9.55
CA LYS A 9 8.20 23.34 -9.07
C LYS A 9 7.11 23.51 -8.01
N THR A 10 7.27 24.51 -7.16
CA THR A 10 6.20 24.94 -6.26
C THR A 10 5.11 25.66 -7.05
N THR A 11 3.86 25.51 -6.64
CA THR A 11 2.72 26.19 -7.25
C THR A 11 1.98 27.05 -6.22
N LYS A 12 1.28 28.09 -6.69
CA LYS A 12 0.39 28.90 -5.86
C LYS A 12 -1.01 28.31 -5.75
N THR A 13 -1.39 27.49 -6.74
CA THR A 13 -2.72 26.92 -6.88
C THR A 13 -2.72 25.44 -6.50
N VAL A 14 -3.87 24.94 -6.12
CA VAL A 14 -4.16 23.51 -5.86
C VAL A 14 -5.44 23.14 -6.62
N PRO A 15 -5.69 21.85 -6.88
CA PRO A 15 -6.98 21.41 -7.41
C PRO A 15 -8.13 21.91 -6.53
N ALA A 16 -9.20 22.41 -7.16
CA ALA A 16 -10.32 23.03 -6.45
C ALA A 16 -11.09 22.03 -5.57
N ASP A 17 -11.05 20.76 -5.95
CA ASP A 17 -11.68 19.64 -5.26
C ASP A 17 -10.85 19.08 -4.09
N GLU A 18 -9.67 19.64 -3.82
CA GLU A 18 -8.84 19.20 -2.69
C GLU A 18 -9.29 19.88 -1.40
N ALA A 19 -9.80 19.08 -0.46
CA ALA A 19 -10.30 19.60 0.82
C ALA A 19 -9.22 19.62 1.92
N SER A 20 -8.33 18.63 1.93
CA SER A 20 -7.32 18.43 2.96
C SER A 20 -6.24 19.51 2.94
N LEU A 21 -6.01 20.17 4.08
CA LEU A 21 -4.92 21.15 4.21
C LEU A 21 -3.55 20.51 3.98
N ASN A 22 -3.35 19.29 4.49
CA ASN A 22 -2.12 18.53 4.30
C ASN A 22 -1.83 18.29 2.81
N ALA A 23 -2.79 17.76 2.07
CA ALA A 23 -2.66 17.52 0.64
C ALA A 23 -2.40 18.83 -0.14
N LYS A 24 -3.14 19.90 0.20
CA LYS A 24 -2.91 21.24 -0.39
C LYS A 24 -1.46 21.72 -0.24
N LEU A 25 -0.90 21.58 0.96
CA LEU A 25 0.47 22.02 1.24
C LEU A 25 1.49 21.14 0.50
N LEU A 26 1.30 19.83 0.48
CA LEU A 26 2.20 18.89 -0.21
C LEU A 26 2.18 19.09 -1.74
N ILE A 27 1.01 19.32 -2.32
CA ILE A 27 0.86 19.63 -3.76
C ILE A 27 1.58 20.95 -4.08
N ARG A 28 1.29 22.01 -3.32
CA ARG A 28 1.91 23.33 -3.54
C ARG A 28 3.43 23.30 -3.40
N ALA A 29 3.95 22.50 -2.49
CA ALA A 29 5.38 22.33 -2.27
C ALA A 29 6.07 21.43 -3.31
N GLY A 30 5.31 20.76 -4.20
CA GLY A 30 5.85 19.87 -5.22
C GLY A 30 6.35 18.53 -4.62
N TYR A 31 5.70 18.05 -3.56
CA TYR A 31 6.01 16.78 -2.93
C TYR A 31 5.15 15.63 -3.47
N VAL A 32 3.91 15.93 -3.81
CA VAL A 32 2.97 14.97 -4.39
C VAL A 32 2.23 15.58 -5.59
N HIS A 33 1.78 14.71 -6.49
CA HIS A 33 0.86 15.03 -7.57
C HIS A 33 -0.43 14.24 -7.35
N LYS A 34 -1.56 14.93 -7.45
CA LYS A 34 -2.88 14.30 -7.31
C LYS A 34 -3.34 13.77 -8.66
N GLU A 35 -3.52 12.47 -8.75
CA GLU A 35 -4.14 11.82 -9.92
C GLU A 35 -5.67 11.88 -9.84
N MET A 36 -6.21 11.53 -8.68
CA MET A 36 -7.62 11.62 -8.35
C MET A 36 -7.81 11.62 -6.83
N ALA A 37 -9.04 11.69 -6.34
CA ALA A 37 -9.33 11.66 -4.91
C ALA A 37 -8.76 10.40 -4.25
N GLY A 38 -7.92 10.58 -3.24
CA GLY A 38 -7.24 9.50 -2.51
C GLY A 38 -6.06 8.85 -3.23
N VAL A 39 -5.71 9.28 -4.45
CA VAL A 39 -4.61 8.71 -5.24
C VAL A 39 -3.59 9.79 -5.59
N TYR A 40 -2.38 9.62 -5.08
CA TYR A 40 -1.30 10.58 -5.22
C TYR A 40 -0.01 9.90 -5.68
N ALA A 41 0.67 10.51 -6.65
CA ALA A 41 2.04 10.14 -7.00
C ALA A 41 3.03 10.93 -6.13
N TYR A 42 4.04 10.25 -5.60
CA TYR A 42 5.13 10.91 -4.88
C TYR A 42 6.14 11.51 -5.87
N LEU A 43 6.34 12.80 -5.78
CA LEU A 43 7.37 13.53 -6.53
C LEU A 43 8.73 13.39 -5.83
N PRO A 44 9.87 13.76 -6.45
CA PRO A 44 11.20 13.45 -5.92
C PRO A 44 11.44 13.87 -4.46
N LEU A 45 10.95 15.04 -4.04
CA LEU A 45 11.08 15.47 -2.64
C LEU A 45 10.17 14.69 -1.70
N GLY A 46 8.94 14.41 -2.13
CA GLY A 46 7.98 13.61 -1.36
C GLY A 46 8.48 12.17 -1.17
N LEU A 47 8.98 11.56 -2.24
CA LEU A 47 9.57 10.22 -2.16
C LEU A 47 10.75 10.16 -1.18
N ARG A 48 11.63 11.17 -1.20
CA ARG A 48 12.75 11.25 -0.24
C ARG A 48 12.30 11.33 1.22
N VAL A 49 11.24 12.08 1.49
CA VAL A 49 10.68 12.14 2.86
C VAL A 49 10.08 10.79 3.22
N MET A 50 9.31 10.17 2.33
CA MET A 50 8.73 8.85 2.54
C MET A 50 9.81 7.80 2.85
N GLU A 51 10.90 7.77 2.07
CA GLU A 51 11.98 6.81 2.29
C GLU A 51 12.73 7.03 3.62
N LYS A 52 12.88 8.28 4.07
CA LYS A 52 13.43 8.56 5.41
C LYS A 52 12.52 8.07 6.52
N ILE A 53 11.20 8.24 6.38
CA ILE A 53 10.23 7.73 7.34
C ILE A 53 10.26 6.20 7.37
N LYS A 54 10.26 5.56 6.20
CA LYS A 54 10.39 4.11 6.09
C LYS A 54 11.68 3.61 6.74
N GLN A 55 12.78 4.34 6.57
CA GLN A 55 14.06 3.94 7.17
C GLN A 55 14.00 3.93 8.69
N ILE A 56 13.41 4.95 9.32
CA ILE A 56 13.19 5.00 10.76
C ILE A 56 12.36 3.79 11.23
N VAL A 57 11.23 3.54 10.55
CA VAL A 57 10.37 2.39 10.88
C VAL A 57 11.11 1.07 10.69
N ARG A 58 11.90 0.94 9.62
CA ARG A 58 12.70 -0.25 9.33
C ARG A 58 13.71 -0.54 10.45
N GLU A 59 14.40 0.48 10.91
CA GLU A 59 15.37 0.36 11.99
C GLU A 59 14.68 -0.15 13.27
N GLU A 60 13.55 0.45 13.65
CA GLU A 60 12.78 0.03 14.82
C GLU A 60 12.24 -1.41 14.68
N MET A 61 11.68 -1.76 13.53
CA MET A 61 11.17 -3.11 13.28
C MET A 61 12.27 -4.17 13.32
N ASN A 62 13.46 -3.85 12.81
CA ASN A 62 14.59 -4.76 12.84
C ASN A 62 15.12 -4.99 14.27
N THR A 63 15.08 -3.96 15.16
CA THR A 63 15.50 -4.12 16.55
C THR A 63 14.64 -5.09 17.34
N VAL A 64 13.37 -5.25 16.98
CA VAL A 64 12.46 -6.23 17.60
C VAL A 64 12.42 -7.57 16.86
N GLY A 65 13.37 -7.81 15.95
CA GLY A 65 13.49 -9.06 15.21
C GLY A 65 12.53 -9.21 14.04
N GLY A 66 11.90 -8.13 13.58
CA GLY A 66 11.04 -8.14 12.39
C GLY A 66 11.85 -8.37 11.12
N GLN A 67 11.29 -9.16 10.20
CA GLN A 67 11.88 -9.45 8.90
C GLN A 67 11.07 -8.75 7.81
N GLU A 68 11.72 -7.86 7.04
CA GLU A 68 11.07 -7.15 5.96
C GLU A 68 10.82 -8.08 4.78
N LEU A 69 9.60 -8.00 4.23
CA LEU A 69 9.23 -8.70 2.99
C LEU A 69 8.41 -7.76 2.10
N LEU A 70 8.12 -8.19 0.89
CA LEU A 70 7.23 -7.48 -0.03
C LEU A 70 6.29 -8.49 -0.68
N MET A 71 5.02 -8.40 -0.33
CA MET A 71 3.96 -9.24 -0.87
C MET A 71 3.44 -8.72 -2.21
N THR A 72 2.73 -9.58 -2.95
CA THR A 72 2.12 -9.22 -4.23
C THR A 72 0.89 -8.34 -4.04
N ASN A 73 0.65 -7.42 -4.98
CA ASN A 73 -0.58 -6.63 -5.03
C ASN A 73 -1.73 -7.36 -5.73
N LEU A 74 -1.43 -8.34 -6.56
CA LEU A 74 -2.42 -9.20 -7.20
C LEU A 74 -2.57 -10.48 -6.38
N GLN A 75 -3.79 -10.80 -6.01
CA GLN A 75 -4.10 -11.88 -5.05
C GLN A 75 -5.17 -12.80 -5.61
N PRO A 76 -4.97 -14.13 -5.57
CA PRO A 76 -5.95 -15.08 -6.08
C PRO A 76 -7.17 -15.19 -5.14
N LYS A 77 -8.35 -15.32 -5.72
CA LYS A 77 -9.62 -15.54 -5.01
C LYS A 77 -9.54 -16.65 -3.97
N ALA A 78 -8.90 -17.77 -4.30
CA ALA A 78 -8.85 -18.97 -3.47
C ALA A 78 -8.30 -18.69 -2.04
N VAL A 79 -7.33 -17.79 -1.90
CA VAL A 79 -6.77 -17.42 -0.59
C VAL A 79 -7.84 -16.79 0.31
N TRP A 80 -8.69 -15.94 -0.27
CA TRP A 80 -9.70 -15.17 0.44
C TRP A 80 -11.01 -15.92 0.67
N GLN A 81 -11.28 -16.96 -0.13
CA GLN A 81 -12.42 -17.84 0.07
C GLN A 81 -12.33 -18.60 1.38
N THR A 82 -11.13 -18.93 1.85
CA THR A 82 -10.91 -19.65 3.10
C THR A 82 -11.50 -18.92 4.31
N THR A 83 -11.48 -17.59 4.30
CA THR A 83 -12.05 -16.76 5.38
C THR A 83 -13.43 -16.19 5.03
N GLY A 84 -13.95 -16.46 3.83
CA GLY A 84 -15.18 -15.87 3.31
C GLY A 84 -15.04 -14.41 2.88
N ARG A 85 -13.88 -13.79 3.06
CA ARG A 85 -13.67 -12.34 2.82
C ARG A 85 -13.57 -11.97 1.33
N TRP A 86 -13.78 -12.93 0.42
CA TRP A 86 -14.01 -12.67 -1.00
C TRP A 86 -15.44 -12.22 -1.29
N ASP A 87 -16.38 -12.47 -0.37
CA ASP A 87 -17.79 -12.10 -0.52
C ASP A 87 -17.96 -10.58 -0.33
N ASP A 88 -18.61 -9.91 -1.29
CA ASP A 88 -18.89 -8.47 -1.24
C ASP A 88 -19.89 -8.11 -0.13
N GLN A 89 -20.65 -9.06 0.39
CA GLN A 89 -21.50 -8.85 1.57
C GLN A 89 -20.68 -8.69 2.86
N LEU A 90 -19.49 -9.27 2.91
CA LEU A 90 -18.57 -9.15 4.06
C LEU A 90 -17.53 -8.05 3.85
N VAL A 91 -17.03 -7.91 2.61
CA VAL A 91 -15.98 -6.93 2.25
C VAL A 91 -16.31 -6.33 0.89
N ASP A 92 -16.82 -5.10 0.88
CA ASP A 92 -17.31 -4.38 -0.30
C ASP A 92 -16.26 -3.42 -0.92
N ILE A 93 -15.03 -3.45 -0.43
CA ILE A 93 -13.95 -2.55 -0.86
C ILE A 93 -12.97 -3.17 -1.85
N TRP A 94 -13.30 -4.29 -2.45
CA TRP A 94 -12.47 -4.97 -3.44
C TRP A 94 -12.44 -4.26 -4.79
N PHE A 95 -11.24 -4.24 -5.40
CA PHE A 95 -11.08 -4.17 -6.84
C PHE A 95 -10.86 -5.58 -7.37
N LYS A 96 -11.87 -6.20 -7.94
CA LYS A 96 -11.84 -7.56 -8.49
C LYS A 96 -11.70 -7.53 -10.01
N THR A 97 -10.98 -8.48 -10.57
CA THR A 97 -10.79 -8.67 -12.00
C THR A 97 -10.57 -10.13 -12.33
N LYS A 98 -10.33 -10.44 -13.61
CA LYS A 98 -10.01 -11.78 -14.09
C LYS A 98 -8.70 -11.76 -14.87
N LEU A 99 -7.95 -12.85 -14.81
CA LEU A 99 -6.82 -13.05 -15.68
C LEU A 99 -7.30 -13.39 -17.10
N GLN A 100 -6.59 -12.91 -18.10
CA GLN A 100 -6.90 -13.25 -19.50
C GLN A 100 -6.61 -14.73 -19.82
N ALA A 101 -5.63 -15.31 -19.11
CA ALA A 101 -5.31 -16.73 -19.22
C ALA A 101 -6.13 -17.51 -18.17
N GLY A 102 -7.24 -18.15 -18.57
CA GLY A 102 -7.92 -19.14 -17.77
C GLY A 102 -9.06 -18.67 -16.86
N ASP A 103 -9.59 -17.47 -17.05
CA ASP A 103 -10.76 -16.93 -16.31
C ASP A 103 -10.60 -16.89 -14.76
N GLU A 104 -9.39 -17.04 -14.26
CA GLU A 104 -9.13 -16.99 -12.82
C GLU A 104 -9.47 -15.61 -12.25
N GLU A 105 -10.30 -15.60 -11.21
CA GLU A 105 -10.64 -14.38 -10.49
C GLU A 105 -9.54 -13.99 -9.52
N VAL A 106 -9.13 -12.72 -9.60
CA VAL A 106 -8.12 -12.12 -8.76
C VAL A 106 -8.57 -10.76 -8.24
N GLY A 107 -8.00 -10.32 -7.13
CA GLY A 107 -8.26 -9.01 -6.55
C GLY A 107 -6.99 -8.21 -6.35
N LEU A 108 -7.13 -6.89 -6.34
CA LEU A 108 -6.05 -6.00 -5.90
C LEU A 108 -6.01 -5.96 -4.38
N ALA A 109 -4.81 -6.00 -3.81
CA ALA A 109 -4.59 -6.15 -2.38
C ALA A 109 -5.18 -4.99 -1.54
N TRP A 110 -6.28 -5.24 -0.86
CA TRP A 110 -6.83 -4.34 0.16
C TRP A 110 -6.30 -4.67 1.56
N SER A 111 -5.88 -5.91 1.80
CA SER A 111 -5.16 -6.41 2.96
C SER A 111 -4.15 -7.48 2.53
N HIS A 112 -3.27 -7.92 3.45
CA HIS A 112 -2.32 -9.01 3.21
C HIS A 112 -2.35 -10.06 4.32
N GLU A 113 -3.32 -10.03 5.19
CA GLU A 113 -3.41 -10.94 6.35
C GLU A 113 -3.49 -12.39 5.89
N GLU A 114 -4.43 -12.74 5.02
CA GLU A 114 -4.57 -14.08 4.48
C GLU A 114 -3.39 -14.52 3.60
N PRO A 115 -2.91 -13.68 2.67
CA PRO A 115 -1.73 -14.02 1.89
C PRO A 115 -0.47 -14.28 2.74
N ILE A 116 -0.23 -13.48 3.80
CA ILE A 116 0.90 -13.71 4.71
C ILE A 116 0.73 -15.02 5.45
N MET A 117 -0.45 -15.30 5.97
CA MET A 117 -0.72 -16.56 6.67
C MET A 117 -0.60 -17.76 5.75
N ASN A 118 -1.08 -17.64 4.51
CA ASN A 118 -0.92 -18.71 3.50
C ASN A 118 0.56 -18.97 3.19
N MET A 119 1.36 -17.93 3.03
CA MET A 119 2.80 -18.05 2.82
C MET A 119 3.50 -18.66 4.05
N LEU A 120 3.20 -18.18 5.25
CA LEU A 120 3.84 -18.67 6.47
C LEU A 120 3.55 -20.17 6.74
N ARG A 121 2.43 -20.69 6.31
CA ARG A 121 2.12 -22.14 6.40
C ARG A 121 3.12 -23.02 5.67
N GLU A 122 3.81 -22.50 4.66
CA GLU A 122 4.84 -23.22 3.92
C GLU A 122 6.20 -23.21 4.63
N HIS A 123 6.36 -22.36 5.65
CA HIS A 123 7.65 -22.16 6.34
C HIS A 123 7.60 -22.47 7.84
N VAL A 124 6.42 -22.40 8.47
CA VAL A 124 6.22 -22.67 9.90
C VAL A 124 5.59 -24.05 10.04
N HIS A 125 6.38 -25.02 10.46
CA HIS A 125 5.94 -26.43 10.58
C HIS A 125 5.77 -26.89 12.02
N SER A 126 6.33 -26.13 12.98
CA SER A 126 6.32 -26.47 14.40
C SER A 126 6.21 -25.21 15.26
N TYR A 127 5.70 -25.37 16.48
CA TYR A 127 5.73 -24.31 17.48
C TYR A 127 7.16 -23.82 17.80
N LYS A 128 8.17 -24.64 17.51
CA LYS A 128 9.60 -24.26 17.67
C LYS A 128 10.07 -23.26 16.65
N ASP A 129 9.36 -23.10 15.55
CA ASP A 129 9.64 -22.11 14.52
C ASP A 129 9.11 -20.73 14.89
N LEU A 130 8.35 -20.63 15.99
CA LEU A 130 7.76 -19.40 16.53
C LEU A 130 8.61 -18.83 17.67
N PRO A 131 8.62 -17.50 17.86
CA PRO A 131 7.85 -16.50 17.14
C PRO A 131 8.45 -16.12 15.78
N VAL A 132 7.61 -15.80 14.81
CA VAL A 132 7.98 -15.20 13.53
C VAL A 132 7.35 -13.81 13.44
N ALA A 133 8.16 -12.79 13.25
CA ALA A 133 7.71 -11.42 13.03
C ALA A 133 8.08 -10.97 11.62
N VAL A 134 7.09 -10.60 10.83
CA VAL A 134 7.28 -10.09 9.47
C VAL A 134 6.58 -8.76 9.29
N TYR A 135 7.15 -7.88 8.46
CA TYR A 135 6.54 -6.60 8.14
C TYR A 135 6.79 -6.20 6.69
N GLN A 136 6.03 -5.24 6.19
CA GLN A 136 6.20 -4.71 4.84
C GLN A 136 5.79 -3.25 4.74
N PHE A 137 6.37 -2.55 3.77
CA PHE A 137 5.87 -1.29 3.25
C PHE A 137 5.15 -1.59 1.93
N GLN A 138 3.82 -1.52 1.94
CA GLN A 138 3.05 -1.94 0.78
C GLN A 138 1.84 -1.03 0.56
N THR A 139 1.50 -0.81 -0.71
CA THR A 139 0.27 -0.12 -1.09
C THR A 139 -0.95 -1.02 -0.84
N LYS A 140 -1.99 -0.44 -0.27
CA LYS A 140 -3.32 -1.05 -0.16
C LYS A 140 -4.27 -0.35 -1.12
N LEU A 141 -5.04 -1.13 -1.85
CA LEU A 141 -5.98 -0.65 -2.86
C LEU A 141 -7.39 -0.96 -2.40
N ARG A 142 -8.14 0.09 -2.04
CA ARG A 142 -9.48 -0.04 -1.49
C ARG A 142 -10.46 0.81 -2.27
N ASN A 143 -11.54 0.19 -2.74
CA ASN A 143 -12.64 0.84 -3.44
C ASN A 143 -13.62 1.42 -2.41
N GLU A 144 -13.20 2.44 -1.68
CA GLU A 144 -14.00 3.06 -0.63
C GLU A 144 -14.91 4.16 -1.19
N LEU A 145 -16.14 4.26 -0.65
CA LEU A 145 -17.09 5.33 -1.01
C LEU A 145 -16.53 6.72 -0.71
N ARG A 146 -15.60 6.83 0.22
CA ARG A 146 -14.93 8.06 0.61
C ARG A 146 -13.44 7.82 0.77
N ALA A 147 -12.68 8.19 -0.24
CA ALA A 147 -11.23 8.24 -0.09
C ALA A 147 -10.86 9.30 0.96
N LYS A 148 -10.24 8.86 2.04
CA LYS A 148 -9.67 9.76 3.06
C LYS A 148 -8.28 10.20 2.60
N SER A 149 -8.07 11.49 2.53
CA SER A 149 -6.76 12.11 2.28
C SER A 149 -5.99 12.32 3.59
#